data_6f90b1e9cb1b825bad59dd4f7d0e98ac
#
_entry.id   6f90b1e9cb1b825bad59dd4f7d0e98ac
#
_cell.length_a   1.000
_cell.length_b   1.000
_cell.length_c   1.000
_cell.angle_alpha   90.00
_cell.angle_beta   90.00
_cell.angle_gamma   90.00
#
_symmetry.space_group_name_H-M   'P 1'
#
loop_
_entity.id
_entity.type
_entity.pdbx_description
1 polymer ?
#
loop_
_entity_poly.entity_id
_entity_poly.type
_entity_poly.pdbx_seq_one_letter_code
_entity_poly.pdbx_strand_id
1 'polypeptide(L)'
;MCFDKKIHGVAALTTHILAVLAIFSSEFSLPTWENIQVLLIGTILCRGPRRISSVLRVMGLASVRNFSKYHRVLSRAEWNSLALAKILFGLLIKLLPESWPILIAVDETLERRRGKKIKAKGVYRDAVRSTQSKVVTSFGLKWECMMLIVPLPWCKRSWALPFLTLLAPSKKSNEKAGRRHKTSLDWTRQMVKLISRWLKKSWILVGDGAYACMDLAATCIKQNVTLISRLRLDAQLFEFPVYEEKKLGRKRIKGKRIYLKNILVDQKQIWQTGIVNWYGGEKKTIEYLTFICLWYHAGIPPIPLRIVLVKTPNGKSEAETFFSTNVNLDPVQIINYFVLRWNIEVTFEETRAHLGVETQRQWSDKAIARTTPLLMGLYSFVTLVAFKMNQIKALASIEAASWYDKKGELTFSDILALVRRDILFKKHFSKSENKPDLRKCTDKMINALIYQLSIAA
;
A
#
# COMPACT_ATOMS: atom_id res chain seq x y z
N MET A 1 32.24 -15.32 -11.60
CA MET A 1 33.22 -15.88 -10.68
C MET A 1 32.60 -16.15 -9.34
N CYS A 2 32.58 -17.41 -8.95
CA CYS A 2 32.34 -18.05 -7.65
C CYS A 2 31.31 -17.42 -6.69
N PHE A 3 30.03 -17.76 -6.88
CA PHE A 3 28.98 -17.68 -5.86
C PHE A 3 28.63 -19.03 -5.22
N ASP A 4 29.56 -19.99 -5.24
CA ASP A 4 29.39 -21.35 -4.71
C ASP A 4 30.20 -21.56 -3.42
N LYS A 5 29.84 -20.86 -2.32
CA LYS A 5 30.28 -21.30 -0.98
C LYS A 5 29.03 -21.51 -0.10
N LYS A 6 28.83 -22.81 0.21
CA LYS A 6 27.92 -23.41 1.22
C LYS A 6 27.24 -22.42 2.16
N ILE A 7 26.08 -21.90 1.76
CA ILE A 7 25.15 -21.25 2.68
C ILE A 7 24.45 -22.37 3.45
N HIS A 8 24.92 -22.67 4.66
CA HIS A 8 24.24 -23.59 5.56
C HIS A 8 22.85 -23.02 5.88
N GLY A 9 21.78 -23.63 5.32
CA GLY A 9 20.40 -23.38 5.65
C GLY A 9 19.54 -22.68 4.61
N VAL A 10 20.09 -22.05 3.57
CA VAL A 10 19.32 -21.53 2.43
C VAL A 10 19.42 -22.55 1.30
N ALA A 11 18.56 -23.56 1.32
CA ALA A 11 18.34 -24.42 0.18
C ALA A 11 17.96 -23.54 -1.02
N ALA A 12 18.54 -23.83 -2.16
CA ALA A 12 18.46 -23.07 -3.40
C ALA A 12 17.14 -22.32 -3.57
N LEU A 13 17.19 -20.97 -3.46
CA LEU A 13 16.09 -20.09 -3.81
C LEU A 13 15.68 -20.36 -5.24
N THR A 14 14.39 -20.32 -5.52
CA THR A 14 13.89 -20.49 -6.88
C THR A 14 14.40 -19.37 -7.77
N THR A 15 14.55 -19.64 -9.05
CA THR A 15 15.04 -18.66 -10.03
C THR A 15 14.24 -17.37 -10.00
N HIS A 16 12.91 -17.49 -9.77
CA HIS A 16 11.99 -16.35 -9.72
C HIS A 16 12.21 -15.45 -8.50
N ILE A 17 12.38 -16.06 -7.34
CA ILE A 17 12.65 -15.32 -6.09
C ILE A 17 14.04 -14.68 -6.16
N LEU A 18 15.05 -15.43 -6.63
CA LEU A 18 16.41 -14.91 -6.80
C LEU A 18 16.45 -13.71 -7.74
N ALA A 19 15.74 -13.78 -8.87
CA ALA A 19 15.70 -12.69 -9.85
C ALA A 19 15.14 -11.37 -9.28
N VAL A 20 14.22 -11.44 -8.33
CA VAL A 20 13.69 -10.25 -7.65
C VAL A 20 14.56 -9.87 -6.45
N LEU A 21 14.93 -10.84 -5.63
CA LEU A 21 15.63 -10.61 -4.36
C LEU A 21 17.05 -10.07 -4.56
N ALA A 22 17.80 -10.59 -5.55
CA ALA A 22 19.19 -10.19 -5.79
C ALA A 22 19.36 -8.68 -6.05
N ILE A 23 18.33 -8.01 -6.57
CA ILE A 23 18.36 -6.56 -6.84
C ILE A 23 18.52 -5.75 -5.56
N PHE A 24 18.13 -6.29 -4.41
CA PHE A 24 18.25 -5.65 -3.11
C PHE A 24 19.59 -5.90 -2.41
N SER A 25 20.43 -6.80 -2.93
CA SER A 25 21.66 -7.26 -2.25
C SER A 25 22.68 -6.15 -1.99
N SER A 26 22.76 -5.15 -2.87
CA SER A 26 23.67 -4.01 -2.75
C SER A 26 23.45 -3.14 -1.50
N GLU A 27 22.26 -3.22 -0.89
CA GLU A 27 21.92 -2.43 0.29
C GLU A 27 22.38 -3.06 1.60
N PHE A 28 23.05 -4.23 1.55
CA PHE A 28 23.39 -5.01 2.73
C PHE A 28 24.84 -5.50 2.69
N SER A 29 25.48 -5.55 3.87
CA SER A 29 26.71 -6.33 4.01
C SER A 29 26.43 -7.82 3.84
N LEU A 30 27.40 -8.59 3.37
CA LEU A 30 27.24 -10.04 3.10
C LEU A 30 26.65 -10.81 4.30
N PRO A 31 27.13 -10.65 5.55
CA PRO A 31 26.54 -11.37 6.68
C PRO A 31 25.10 -10.94 6.99
N THR A 32 24.75 -9.68 6.72
CA THR A 32 23.37 -9.20 6.90
C THR A 32 22.47 -9.76 5.80
N TRP A 33 22.96 -9.78 4.58
CA TRP A 33 22.27 -10.32 3.42
C TRP A 33 21.88 -11.79 3.59
N GLU A 34 22.81 -12.64 4.04
CA GLU A 34 22.54 -14.05 4.34
C GLU A 34 21.41 -14.23 5.37
N ASN A 35 21.43 -13.42 6.43
CA ASN A 35 20.38 -13.48 7.45
C ASN A 35 19.02 -12.94 6.95
N ILE A 36 19.03 -11.93 6.07
CA ILE A 36 17.81 -11.40 5.44
C ILE A 36 17.15 -12.43 4.55
N GLN A 37 17.90 -13.18 3.75
CA GLN A 37 17.36 -14.24 2.92
C GLN A 37 16.60 -15.28 3.76
N VAL A 38 17.18 -15.71 4.90
CA VAL A 38 16.54 -16.62 5.84
C VAL A 38 15.25 -16.01 6.40
N LEU A 39 15.31 -14.75 6.83
CA LEU A 39 14.14 -14.07 7.40
C LEU A 39 13.02 -13.87 6.38
N LEU A 40 13.34 -13.49 5.15
CA LEU A 40 12.36 -13.29 4.08
C LEU A 40 11.64 -14.59 3.74
N ILE A 41 12.40 -15.64 3.41
CA ILE A 41 11.85 -16.94 3.03
C ILE A 41 11.05 -17.54 4.18
N GLY A 42 11.59 -17.50 5.39
CA GLY A 42 10.88 -18.02 6.55
C GLY A 42 9.61 -17.19 6.89
N THR A 43 9.57 -15.90 6.58
CA THR A 43 8.36 -15.08 6.74
C THR A 43 7.29 -15.44 5.71
N ILE A 44 7.68 -15.74 4.47
CA ILE A 44 6.76 -16.22 3.42
C ILE A 44 6.18 -17.59 3.82
N LEU A 45 7.02 -18.52 4.26
CA LEU A 45 6.61 -19.88 4.64
C LEU A 45 5.84 -19.94 5.96
N CYS A 46 6.07 -19.00 6.88
CA CYS A 46 5.42 -18.99 8.18
C CYS A 46 3.92 -18.71 8.05
N ARG A 47 3.05 -19.55 8.62
CA ARG A 47 1.58 -19.41 8.58
C ARG A 47 1.02 -18.68 9.81
N GLY A 48 1.69 -18.83 10.94
CA GLY A 48 1.28 -18.21 12.21
C GLY A 48 1.91 -16.82 12.44
N PRO A 49 2.04 -16.40 13.70
CA PRO A 49 2.62 -15.10 14.05
C PRO A 49 4.06 -14.93 13.53
N ARG A 50 4.35 -13.81 12.85
CA ARG A 50 5.67 -13.51 12.24
C ARG A 50 6.67 -13.03 13.30
N ARG A 51 6.98 -13.91 14.25
CA ARG A 51 8.08 -13.72 15.22
C ARG A 51 9.35 -14.32 14.63
N ILE A 52 10.50 -13.77 14.94
CA ILE A 52 11.77 -14.31 14.45
C ILE A 52 11.93 -15.78 14.84
N SER A 53 11.55 -16.16 16.06
CA SER A 53 11.56 -17.55 16.51
C SER A 53 10.67 -18.47 15.66
N SER A 54 9.47 -18.03 15.27
CA SER A 54 8.57 -18.79 14.40
C SER A 54 9.18 -18.96 13.01
N VAL A 55 9.74 -17.89 12.47
CA VAL A 55 10.47 -17.88 11.18
C VAL A 55 11.64 -18.87 11.20
N LEU A 56 12.46 -18.85 12.25
CA LEU A 56 13.61 -19.77 12.37
C LEU A 56 13.16 -21.24 12.49
N ARG A 57 12.06 -21.53 13.20
CA ARG A 57 11.50 -22.90 13.27
C ARG A 57 11.10 -23.41 11.89
N VAL A 58 10.36 -22.61 11.11
CA VAL A 58 9.93 -22.99 9.75
C VAL A 58 11.16 -23.21 8.81
N MET A 59 12.24 -22.48 9.06
CA MET A 59 13.49 -22.64 8.31
C MET A 59 14.34 -23.83 8.77
N GLY A 60 13.94 -24.58 9.81
CA GLY A 60 14.71 -25.69 10.38
C GLY A 60 15.89 -25.22 11.24
N LEU A 61 15.86 -23.98 11.73
CA LEU A 61 16.94 -23.34 12.50
C LEU A 61 16.62 -23.22 13.99
N ALA A 62 15.76 -24.07 14.53
CA ALA A 62 15.33 -24.02 15.94
C ALA A 62 16.49 -24.26 16.92
N SER A 63 17.49 -25.09 16.54
CA SER A 63 18.65 -25.46 17.35
C SER A 63 19.83 -24.49 17.25
N VAL A 64 19.74 -23.44 16.42
CA VAL A 64 20.86 -22.52 16.21
C VAL A 64 21.13 -21.70 17.47
N ARG A 65 22.27 -21.91 18.13
CA ARG A 65 22.66 -21.18 19.35
C ARG A 65 22.80 -19.68 19.13
N ASN A 66 23.38 -19.22 18.00
CA ASN A 66 23.55 -17.82 17.67
C ASN A 66 22.33 -17.24 16.90
N PHE A 67 21.11 -17.44 17.43
CA PHE A 67 19.88 -16.90 16.83
C PHE A 67 19.79 -15.38 16.95
N SER A 68 20.55 -14.76 17.85
CA SER A 68 20.56 -13.29 18.04
C SER A 68 20.97 -12.52 16.78
N LYS A 69 21.77 -13.11 15.88
CA LYS A 69 22.15 -12.49 14.61
C LYS A 69 20.94 -12.12 13.75
N TYR A 70 19.87 -12.91 13.75
CA TYR A 70 18.64 -12.61 13.02
C TYR A 70 17.85 -11.44 13.65
N HIS A 71 17.84 -11.32 14.97
CA HIS A 71 17.26 -10.16 15.64
C HIS A 71 18.07 -8.86 15.35
N ARG A 72 19.39 -8.99 15.25
CA ARG A 72 20.29 -7.85 14.95
C ARG A 72 20.06 -7.26 13.57
N VAL A 73 19.60 -8.05 12.58
CA VAL A 73 19.22 -7.54 11.25
C VAL A 73 18.24 -6.37 11.36
N LEU A 74 17.22 -6.50 12.20
CA LEU A 74 16.21 -5.45 12.38
C LEU A 74 16.64 -4.37 13.37
N SER A 75 17.34 -4.74 14.47
CA SER A 75 17.58 -3.85 15.60
C SER A 75 18.91 -3.10 15.54
N ARG A 76 19.96 -3.64 14.90
CA ARG A 76 21.31 -3.09 14.93
C ARG A 76 21.97 -2.90 13.56
N ALA A 77 21.82 -3.86 12.63
CA ALA A 77 22.49 -3.83 11.34
C ALA A 77 22.27 -2.49 10.60
N GLU A 78 23.28 -2.03 9.91
CA GLU A 78 23.21 -0.80 9.12
C GLU A 78 22.72 -1.14 7.71
N TRP A 79 21.57 -0.58 7.35
CA TRP A 79 20.97 -0.62 6.02
C TRP A 79 19.87 0.43 5.91
N ASN A 80 19.62 0.90 4.69
CA ASN A 80 18.73 2.02 4.44
C ASN A 80 17.34 1.56 3.97
N SER A 81 16.32 1.76 4.81
CA SER A 81 14.93 1.41 4.49
C SER A 81 14.37 2.20 3.30
N LEU A 82 14.80 3.46 3.11
CA LEU A 82 14.33 4.29 2.00
C LEU A 82 14.97 3.86 0.67
N ALA A 83 16.22 3.37 0.68
CA ALA A 83 16.86 2.81 -0.49
C ALA A 83 16.12 1.53 -0.95
N LEU A 84 15.77 0.64 0.00
CA LEU A 84 14.94 -0.54 -0.30
C LEU A 84 13.57 -0.15 -0.87
N ALA A 85 12.92 0.87 -0.30
CA ALA A 85 11.65 1.38 -0.79
C ALA A 85 11.75 1.92 -2.22
N LYS A 86 12.84 2.65 -2.53
CA LYS A 86 13.12 3.17 -3.88
C LYS A 86 13.34 2.04 -4.90
N ILE A 87 14.12 1.02 -4.52
CA ILE A 87 14.35 -0.16 -5.38
C ILE A 87 13.02 -0.87 -5.63
N LEU A 88 12.25 -1.16 -4.57
CA LEU A 88 10.95 -1.80 -4.69
C LEU A 88 10.01 -1.00 -5.60
N PHE A 89 9.91 0.30 -5.39
CA PHE A 89 9.10 1.18 -6.22
C PHE A 89 9.51 1.14 -7.69
N GLY A 90 10.81 1.20 -7.99
CA GLY A 90 11.33 1.07 -9.35
C GLY A 90 10.97 -0.25 -10.03
N LEU A 91 10.90 -1.35 -9.26
CA LEU A 91 10.45 -2.65 -9.76
C LEU A 91 8.93 -2.65 -10.03
N LEU A 92 8.14 -2.04 -9.15
CA LEU A 92 6.69 -1.97 -9.29
C LEU A 92 6.25 -1.13 -10.48
N ILE A 93 6.94 -0.01 -10.75
CA ILE A 93 6.68 0.84 -11.92
C ILE A 93 6.79 0.05 -13.22
N LYS A 94 7.70 -0.91 -13.30
CA LYS A 94 7.87 -1.77 -14.49
C LYS A 94 6.72 -2.75 -14.73
N LEU A 95 5.80 -2.90 -13.76
CA LEU A 95 4.59 -3.69 -13.93
C LEU A 95 3.46 -2.93 -14.63
N LEU A 96 3.54 -1.60 -14.68
CA LEU A 96 2.49 -0.78 -15.28
C LEU A 96 2.50 -0.92 -16.80
N PRO A 97 1.33 -1.12 -17.41
CA PRO A 97 1.17 -0.94 -18.85
C PRO A 97 1.50 0.51 -19.25
N GLU A 98 2.01 0.72 -20.45
CA GLU A 98 2.39 2.07 -20.93
C GLU A 98 1.24 3.08 -20.90
N SER A 99 0.02 2.63 -21.18
CA SER A 99 -1.21 3.44 -21.15
C SER A 99 -1.74 3.73 -19.74
N TRP A 100 -1.19 3.06 -18.69
CA TRP A 100 -1.69 3.22 -17.33
C TRP A 100 -1.00 4.38 -16.62
N PRO A 101 -1.76 5.29 -15.99
CA PRO A 101 -1.15 6.41 -15.26
C PRO A 101 -0.39 5.90 -14.02
N ILE A 102 0.63 6.63 -13.61
CA ILE A 102 1.26 6.39 -12.32
C ILE A 102 0.31 6.90 -11.23
N LEU A 103 -0.50 5.98 -10.70
CA LEU A 103 -1.52 6.25 -9.70
C LEU A 103 -1.04 5.69 -8.35
N ILE A 104 -0.82 6.55 -7.38
CA ILE A 104 -0.38 6.21 -6.03
C ILE A 104 -1.49 6.58 -5.06
N ALA A 105 -1.93 5.61 -4.30
CA ALA A 105 -2.89 5.85 -3.23
C ALA A 105 -2.16 6.00 -1.88
N VAL A 106 -2.70 6.85 -1.00
CA VAL A 106 -2.21 7.08 0.36
C VAL A 106 -3.32 6.83 1.36
N ASP A 107 -2.97 6.13 2.42
CA ASP A 107 -3.86 5.98 3.58
C ASP A 107 -3.06 5.66 4.84
N GLU A 108 -3.69 5.85 6.00
CA GLU A 108 -3.11 5.52 7.30
C GLU A 108 -3.64 4.19 7.83
N THR A 109 -2.82 3.47 8.58
CA THR A 109 -3.25 2.26 9.26
C THR A 109 -2.74 2.20 10.69
N LEU A 110 -3.56 1.64 11.57
CA LEU A 110 -3.21 1.43 12.97
C LEU A 110 -2.75 -0.02 13.17
N GLU A 111 -1.50 -0.19 13.60
CA GLU A 111 -0.97 -1.45 14.10
C GLU A 111 -1.18 -1.50 15.62
N ARG A 112 -2.08 -2.38 16.10
CA ARG A 112 -2.39 -2.48 17.52
C ARG A 112 -1.23 -3.09 18.29
N ARG A 113 -0.68 -2.33 19.25
CA ARG A 113 0.49 -2.73 20.04
C ARG A 113 0.35 -2.28 21.50
N ARG A 114 0.52 -3.20 22.42
CA ARG A 114 0.35 -2.94 23.88
C ARG A 114 1.65 -2.97 24.70
N GLY A 115 2.78 -3.35 24.10
CA GLY A 115 4.05 -3.50 24.79
C GLY A 115 4.48 -2.25 25.57
N LYS A 116 4.86 -2.41 26.87
CA LYS A 116 5.28 -1.28 27.73
C LYS A 116 6.55 -0.60 27.25
N LYS A 117 7.49 -1.34 26.62
CA LYS A 117 8.79 -0.84 26.13
C LYS A 117 8.73 -0.12 24.79
N ILE A 118 7.56 -0.04 24.12
CA ILE A 118 7.40 0.62 22.81
C ILE A 118 7.26 2.12 23.03
N LYS A 119 8.32 2.89 22.74
CA LYS A 119 8.36 4.35 22.96
C LYS A 119 7.43 5.12 22.02
N ALA A 120 7.36 4.71 20.74
CA ALA A 120 6.55 5.36 19.72
C ALA A 120 5.04 5.09 19.84
N LYS A 121 4.62 4.25 20.79
CA LYS A 121 3.21 3.86 21.00
C LYS A 121 2.37 5.08 21.40
N GLY A 122 1.22 5.21 20.75
CA GLY A 122 0.19 6.20 21.06
C GLY A 122 -1.16 5.56 21.33
N VAL A 123 -2.16 6.41 21.63
CA VAL A 123 -3.57 6.06 21.66
C VAL A 123 -4.22 6.71 20.45
N TYR A 124 -4.90 5.92 19.64
CA TYR A 124 -5.51 6.37 18.40
C TYR A 124 -6.94 5.85 18.28
N ARG A 125 -7.78 6.55 17.52
CA ARG A 125 -9.08 6.03 17.13
C ARG A 125 -8.85 4.76 16.30
N ASP A 126 -9.54 3.70 16.68
CA ASP A 126 -9.52 2.43 15.96
C ASP A 126 -10.71 2.42 14.98
N ALA A 127 -10.45 2.74 13.73
CA ALA A 127 -11.48 2.85 12.70
C ALA A 127 -12.26 1.55 12.48
N VAL A 128 -11.57 0.40 12.59
CA VAL A 128 -12.17 -0.93 12.40
C VAL A 128 -13.15 -1.29 13.54
N ARG A 129 -12.91 -0.78 14.75
CA ARG A 129 -13.72 -1.06 15.94
C ARG A 129 -14.72 0.03 16.28
N SER A 130 -14.57 1.21 15.70
CA SER A 130 -15.46 2.35 15.91
C SER A 130 -16.66 2.26 14.97
N THR A 131 -17.82 2.65 15.50
CA THR A 131 -19.04 2.88 14.71
C THR A 131 -19.36 4.37 14.66
N GLN A 132 -20.44 4.76 13.99
CA GLN A 132 -20.91 6.15 14.00
C GLN A 132 -21.33 6.61 15.42
N SER A 133 -21.90 5.69 16.22
CA SER A 133 -22.39 5.97 17.58
C SER A 133 -21.32 5.75 18.67
N LYS A 134 -20.25 4.97 18.42
CA LYS A 134 -19.24 4.61 19.45
C LYS A 134 -17.84 4.75 18.93
N VAL A 135 -17.08 5.69 19.48
CA VAL A 135 -15.65 5.82 19.21
C VAL A 135 -14.85 4.88 20.13
N VAL A 136 -14.10 3.96 19.52
CA VAL A 136 -13.19 3.06 20.22
C VAL A 136 -11.77 3.53 19.97
N THR A 137 -10.95 3.59 21.04
CA THR A 137 -9.52 3.89 20.93
C THR A 137 -8.70 2.65 21.24
N SER A 138 -7.54 2.53 20.59
CA SER A 138 -6.59 1.46 20.81
C SER A 138 -5.16 1.98 20.96
N PHE A 139 -4.39 1.29 21.80
CA PHE A 139 -2.94 1.50 21.82
C PHE A 139 -2.30 0.92 20.57
N GLY A 140 -1.43 1.68 19.92
CA GLY A 140 -0.77 1.18 18.73
C GLY A 140 0.28 2.11 18.15
N LEU A 141 0.70 1.76 16.95
CA LEU A 141 1.60 2.49 16.08
C LEU A 141 0.82 2.91 14.83
N LYS A 142 0.89 4.18 14.50
CA LYS A 142 0.22 4.74 13.30
C LYS A 142 1.22 4.76 12.15
N TRP A 143 0.81 4.25 11.02
CA TRP A 143 1.61 4.16 9.81
C TRP A 143 0.95 4.92 8.66
N GLU A 144 1.75 5.72 7.95
CA GLU A 144 1.39 6.31 6.67
C GLU A 144 1.93 5.41 5.55
N CYS A 145 1.07 5.00 4.63
CA CYS A 145 1.41 4.06 3.56
C CYS A 145 1.15 4.66 2.19
N MET A 146 2.14 4.59 1.30
CA MET A 146 2.00 4.87 -0.13
C MET A 146 2.02 3.55 -0.90
N MET A 147 1.03 3.34 -1.74
CA MET A 147 0.85 2.12 -2.53
C MET A 147 0.62 2.47 -4.00
N LEU A 148 1.34 1.80 -4.88
CA LEU A 148 1.13 1.92 -6.32
C LEU A 148 -0.08 1.08 -6.73
N ILE A 149 -1.02 1.68 -7.46
CA ILE A 149 -2.17 0.96 -8.01
C ILE A 149 -1.77 0.32 -9.33
N VAL A 150 -1.80 -1.01 -9.38
CA VAL A 150 -1.32 -1.80 -10.52
C VAL A 150 -2.42 -2.73 -11.02
N PRO A 151 -2.80 -2.68 -12.30
CA PRO A 151 -3.61 -3.72 -12.92
C PRO A 151 -2.75 -4.97 -13.10
N LEU A 152 -3.27 -6.12 -12.68
CA LEU A 152 -2.54 -7.38 -12.73
C LEU A 152 -3.21 -8.35 -13.72
N PRO A 153 -2.44 -9.15 -14.48
CA PRO A 153 -2.99 -9.95 -15.58
C PRO A 153 -3.88 -11.11 -15.16
N TRP A 154 -3.89 -11.46 -13.86
CA TRP A 154 -4.66 -12.59 -13.32
C TRP A 154 -5.93 -12.19 -12.56
N CYS A 155 -6.27 -10.89 -12.53
CA CYS A 155 -7.50 -10.40 -11.92
C CYS A 155 -8.02 -9.15 -12.63
N LYS A 156 -9.34 -8.93 -12.59
CA LYS A 156 -9.98 -7.76 -13.20
C LYS A 156 -9.75 -6.49 -12.39
N ARG A 157 -9.63 -6.63 -11.06
CA ARG A 157 -9.38 -5.49 -10.17
C ARG A 157 -7.89 -5.16 -10.13
N SER A 158 -7.57 -3.88 -10.03
CA SER A 158 -6.21 -3.43 -9.72
C SER A 158 -5.86 -3.73 -8.26
N TRP A 159 -4.56 -3.88 -7.97
CA TRP A 159 -4.06 -4.06 -6.60
C TRP A 159 -3.29 -2.84 -6.14
N ALA A 160 -3.39 -2.51 -4.85
CA ALA A 160 -2.56 -1.51 -4.22
C ALA A 160 -1.29 -2.17 -3.66
N LEU A 161 -0.13 -1.86 -4.25
CA LEU A 161 1.15 -2.48 -3.92
C LEU A 161 1.98 -1.55 -3.02
N PRO A 162 2.15 -1.85 -1.71
CA PRO A 162 2.89 -1.03 -0.78
C PRO A 162 4.37 -0.94 -1.14
N PHE A 163 4.92 0.26 -1.18
CA PHE A 163 6.35 0.46 -1.40
C PHE A 163 7.01 1.40 -0.40
N LEU A 164 6.24 2.30 0.23
CA LEU A 164 6.73 3.24 1.22
C LEU A 164 5.76 3.31 2.39
N THR A 165 6.22 2.91 3.56
CA THR A 165 5.46 2.92 4.81
C THR A 165 6.30 3.59 5.89
N LEU A 166 5.78 4.65 6.50
CA LEU A 166 6.48 5.45 7.51
C LEU A 166 5.71 5.46 8.83
N LEU A 167 6.46 5.39 9.93
CA LEU A 167 5.89 5.52 11.27
C LEU A 167 5.54 6.99 11.54
N ALA A 168 4.29 7.24 11.93
CA ALA A 168 3.79 8.54 12.37
C ALA A 168 3.55 8.53 13.89
N PRO A 169 4.57 8.85 14.74
CA PRO A 169 4.44 8.81 16.18
C PRO A 169 3.45 9.85 16.70
N SER A 170 2.76 9.55 17.80
CA SER A 170 1.83 10.48 18.45
C SER A 170 2.55 11.75 18.93
N LYS A 171 1.79 12.85 19.10
CA LYS A 171 2.29 14.11 19.63
C LYS A 171 3.03 13.89 20.97
N LYS A 172 2.40 13.18 21.89
CA LYS A 172 2.98 12.84 23.21
C LYS A 172 4.28 12.04 23.11
N SER A 173 4.40 11.14 22.12
CA SER A 173 5.65 10.38 21.89
C SER A 173 6.76 11.27 21.36
N ASN A 174 6.45 12.21 20.46
CA ASN A 174 7.43 13.16 19.91
C ASN A 174 7.90 14.15 20.97
N GLU A 175 6.99 14.68 21.79
CA GLU A 175 7.32 15.58 22.92
C GLU A 175 8.27 14.89 23.91
N LYS A 176 7.98 13.65 24.33
CA LYS A 176 8.87 12.86 25.20
C LYS A 176 10.25 12.60 24.59
N ALA A 177 10.35 12.56 23.27
CA ALA A 177 11.60 12.36 22.55
C ALA A 177 12.30 13.66 22.16
N GLY A 178 11.79 14.84 22.58
CA GLY A 178 12.31 16.15 22.20
C GLY A 178 12.23 16.44 20.70
N ARG A 179 11.27 15.86 20.00
CA ARG A 179 11.12 15.95 18.53
C ARG A 179 9.92 16.82 18.16
N ARG A 180 10.07 17.65 17.13
CA ARG A 180 8.94 18.35 16.54
C ARG A 180 7.90 17.33 16.04
N HIS A 181 6.65 17.52 16.47
CA HIS A 181 5.55 16.69 15.99
C HIS A 181 5.26 16.96 14.52
N LYS A 182 4.99 15.89 13.78
CA LYS A 182 4.50 15.90 12.40
C LYS A 182 3.18 15.16 12.34
N THR A 183 2.20 15.80 11.73
CA THR A 183 0.89 15.18 11.45
C THR A 183 0.99 14.16 10.32
N SER A 184 -0.06 13.36 10.10
CA SER A 184 -0.19 12.48 8.92
C SER A 184 0.02 13.26 7.61
N LEU A 185 -0.59 14.43 7.49
CA LEU A 185 -0.43 15.30 6.31
C LEU A 185 1.01 15.81 6.13
N ASP A 186 1.73 16.12 7.21
CA ASP A 186 3.15 16.50 7.10
C ASP A 186 4.01 15.34 6.60
N TRP A 187 3.74 14.11 7.07
CA TRP A 187 4.40 12.92 6.56
C TRP A 187 4.08 12.69 5.09
N THR A 188 2.80 12.77 4.70
CA THR A 188 2.36 12.64 3.31
C THR A 188 3.04 13.66 2.40
N ARG A 189 3.13 14.94 2.81
CA ARG A 189 3.85 15.98 2.06
C ARG A 189 5.35 15.65 1.86
N GLN A 190 6.00 15.06 2.87
CA GLN A 190 7.38 14.61 2.74
C GLN A 190 7.51 13.40 1.80
N MET A 191 6.57 12.44 1.86
CA MET A 191 6.54 11.30 0.96
C MET A 191 6.31 11.74 -0.49
N VAL A 192 5.40 12.69 -0.74
CA VAL A 192 5.19 13.28 -2.07
C VAL A 192 6.49 13.85 -2.64
N LYS A 193 7.19 14.70 -1.88
CA LYS A 193 8.48 15.28 -2.29
C LYS A 193 9.55 14.21 -2.54
N LEU A 194 9.56 13.14 -1.76
CA LEU A 194 10.50 12.04 -1.90
C LEU A 194 10.25 11.24 -3.18
N ILE A 195 8.99 10.87 -3.42
CA ILE A 195 8.58 10.09 -4.59
C ILE A 195 8.80 10.89 -5.87
N SER A 196 8.47 12.18 -5.89
CA SER A 196 8.70 13.04 -7.05
C SER A 196 10.19 13.15 -7.43
N ARG A 197 11.09 13.12 -6.43
CA ARG A 197 12.55 13.04 -6.68
C ARG A 197 12.98 11.70 -7.28
N TRP A 198 12.27 10.61 -6.95
CA TRP A 198 12.56 9.28 -7.52
C TRP A 198 12.05 9.15 -8.95
N LEU A 199 10.84 9.65 -9.24
CA LEU A 199 10.15 9.48 -10.53
C LEU A 199 10.58 10.45 -11.60
N LYS A 200 10.77 11.73 -11.26
CA LYS A 200 11.01 12.83 -12.21
C LYS A 200 9.96 12.94 -13.36
N LYS A 201 8.76 12.45 -13.12
CA LYS A 201 7.60 12.46 -14.03
C LYS A 201 6.35 12.89 -13.26
N SER A 202 5.31 13.33 -13.96
CA SER A 202 3.99 13.57 -13.35
C SER A 202 3.36 12.28 -12.89
N TRP A 203 2.60 12.35 -11.80
CA TRP A 203 1.87 11.22 -11.24
C TRP A 203 0.64 11.70 -10.46
N ILE A 204 -0.24 10.80 -10.11
CA ILE A 204 -1.50 11.08 -9.44
C ILE A 204 -1.45 10.53 -8.03
N LEU A 205 -1.76 11.38 -7.04
CA LEU A 205 -1.98 11.00 -5.64
C LEU A 205 -3.47 10.92 -5.36
N VAL A 206 -3.92 9.80 -4.83
CA VAL A 206 -5.31 9.64 -4.39
C VAL A 206 -5.33 9.37 -2.89
N GLY A 207 -6.11 10.16 -2.14
CA GLY A 207 -6.34 10.01 -0.71
C GLY A 207 -7.82 10.13 -0.37
N ASP A 208 -8.20 9.70 0.83
CA ASP A 208 -9.55 9.93 1.35
C ASP A 208 -9.78 11.41 1.72
N GLY A 209 -10.96 11.74 2.25
CA GLY A 209 -11.29 13.12 2.63
C GLY A 209 -10.37 13.73 3.70
N ALA A 210 -9.62 12.94 4.46
CA ALA A 210 -8.63 13.43 5.43
C ALA A 210 -7.42 14.06 4.74
N TYR A 211 -7.13 13.68 3.50
CA TYR A 211 -6.07 14.24 2.67
C TYR A 211 -6.50 15.46 1.84
N ALA A 212 -7.78 15.86 1.93
CA ALA A 212 -8.28 17.08 1.32
C ALA A 212 -7.80 18.31 2.12
N CYS A 213 -6.55 18.70 1.92
CA CYS A 213 -5.87 19.80 2.61
C CYS A 213 -5.13 20.70 1.61
N MET A 214 -5.30 22.01 1.74
CA MET A 214 -4.66 22.99 0.82
C MET A 214 -3.14 22.93 0.84
N ASP A 215 -2.51 22.70 2.00
CA ASP A 215 -1.06 22.54 2.11
C ASP A 215 -0.55 21.31 1.33
N LEU A 216 -1.31 20.22 1.34
CA LEU A 216 -1.00 19.04 0.55
C LEU A 216 -1.22 19.33 -0.94
N ALA A 217 -2.34 19.94 -1.31
CA ALA A 217 -2.64 20.31 -2.69
C ALA A 217 -1.56 21.24 -3.28
N ALA A 218 -1.16 22.28 -2.54
CA ALA A 218 -0.07 23.19 -2.93
C ALA A 218 1.27 22.45 -3.07
N THR A 219 1.54 21.49 -2.16
CA THR A 219 2.75 20.66 -2.26
C THR A 219 2.71 19.77 -3.51
N CYS A 220 1.57 19.16 -3.80
CA CYS A 220 1.37 18.32 -4.99
C CYS A 220 1.59 19.11 -6.27
N ILE A 221 0.95 20.27 -6.41
CA ILE A 221 1.11 21.15 -7.59
C ILE A 221 2.58 21.52 -7.78
N LYS A 222 3.27 21.96 -6.72
CA LYS A 222 4.70 22.31 -6.77
C LYS A 222 5.59 21.15 -7.22
N GLN A 223 5.17 19.91 -6.99
CA GLN A 223 5.90 18.71 -7.38
C GLN A 223 5.40 18.07 -8.69
N ASN A 224 4.55 18.77 -9.45
CA ASN A 224 3.90 18.24 -10.67
C ASN A 224 3.09 16.95 -10.41
N VAL A 225 2.36 16.92 -9.30
CA VAL A 225 1.51 15.82 -8.86
C VAL A 225 0.06 16.26 -8.88
N THR A 226 -0.82 15.47 -9.46
CA THR A 226 -2.26 15.67 -9.40
C THR A 226 -2.79 15.07 -8.11
N LEU A 227 -3.43 15.87 -7.25
CA LEU A 227 -4.13 15.38 -6.08
C LEU A 227 -5.61 15.16 -6.41
N ILE A 228 -6.11 13.96 -6.11
CA ILE A 228 -7.52 13.60 -6.16
C ILE A 228 -7.96 13.17 -4.76
N SER A 229 -9.05 13.74 -4.27
CA SER A 229 -9.62 13.37 -2.97
C SER A 229 -11.10 13.73 -2.90
N ARG A 230 -11.75 13.31 -1.81
CA ARG A 230 -13.11 13.70 -1.49
C ARG A 230 -13.10 15.00 -0.72
N LEU A 231 -13.96 15.96 -1.12
CA LEU A 231 -14.07 17.25 -0.49
C LEU A 231 -15.33 17.31 0.38
N ARG A 232 -15.29 18.07 1.45
CA ARG A 232 -16.47 18.34 2.28
C ARG A 232 -17.41 19.32 1.58
N LEU A 233 -18.72 19.18 1.78
CA LEU A 233 -19.72 20.08 1.20
C LEU A 233 -19.67 21.52 1.75
N ASP A 234 -18.97 21.75 2.87
CA ASP A 234 -18.76 23.06 3.48
C ASP A 234 -17.42 23.72 3.08
N ALA A 235 -16.68 23.13 2.14
CA ALA A 235 -15.40 23.64 1.66
C ALA A 235 -15.50 25.10 1.17
N GLN A 236 -14.44 25.86 1.41
CA GLN A 236 -14.39 27.28 1.03
C GLN A 236 -13.99 27.44 -0.46
N LEU A 237 -14.98 27.35 -1.32
CA LEU A 237 -14.85 27.47 -2.77
C LEU A 237 -15.32 28.85 -3.25
N PHE A 238 -14.67 29.35 -4.28
CA PHE A 238 -14.93 30.68 -4.83
C PHE A 238 -14.84 30.65 -6.35
N GLU A 239 -15.59 31.55 -6.99
CA GLU A 239 -15.44 31.87 -8.42
C GLU A 239 -14.07 32.49 -8.68
N PHE A 240 -13.65 32.49 -9.94
CA PHE A 240 -12.49 33.28 -10.35
C PHE A 240 -12.80 34.77 -10.21
N PRO A 241 -11.80 35.59 -9.85
CA PRO A 241 -12.01 37.03 -9.74
C PRO A 241 -12.28 37.65 -11.12
N VAL A 242 -13.29 38.49 -11.17
CA VAL A 242 -13.51 39.36 -12.32
C VAL A 242 -12.67 40.61 -12.10
N TYR A 243 -11.82 40.95 -13.06
CA TYR A 243 -10.98 42.14 -13.01
C TYR A 243 -11.68 43.29 -13.77
N GLU A 244 -11.93 44.39 -13.07
CA GLU A 244 -12.37 45.64 -13.68
C GLU A 244 -11.12 46.54 -13.89
N GLU A 245 -10.90 47.00 -15.11
CA GLU A 245 -9.65 47.69 -15.52
C GLU A 245 -9.37 49.01 -14.79
N LYS A 246 -10.39 49.62 -14.16
CA LYS A 246 -10.29 50.99 -13.61
C LYS A 246 -10.27 51.08 -12.09
N LYS A 247 -10.16 49.99 -11.32
CA LYS A 247 -10.12 50.08 -9.86
C LYS A 247 -8.70 50.14 -9.33
N LEU A 248 -8.40 51.26 -8.63
CA LEU A 248 -7.19 51.42 -7.83
C LEU A 248 -7.26 50.49 -6.58
N GLY A 249 -6.13 49.95 -6.18
CA GLY A 249 -6.01 49.14 -4.98
C GLY A 249 -5.54 47.69 -5.23
N ARG A 250 -5.54 46.88 -4.14
CA ARG A 250 -5.10 45.47 -4.20
C ARG A 250 -6.05 44.65 -5.08
N LYS A 251 -5.52 43.99 -6.09
CA LYS A 251 -6.29 43.10 -6.99
C LYS A 251 -6.99 42.02 -6.17
N ARG A 252 -8.26 41.76 -6.54
CA ARG A 252 -9.03 40.67 -5.92
C ARG A 252 -8.39 39.33 -6.30
N ILE A 253 -8.18 38.44 -5.32
CA ILE A 253 -7.59 37.10 -5.53
C ILE A 253 -8.65 36.01 -5.68
N LYS A 254 -9.93 36.31 -5.45
CA LYS A 254 -11.08 35.40 -5.54
C LYS A 254 -12.36 36.17 -5.84
N GLY A 255 -13.34 35.50 -6.46
CA GLY A 255 -14.68 36.00 -6.76
C GLY A 255 -15.68 35.72 -5.65
N LYS A 256 -16.94 35.50 -6.00
CA LYS A 256 -18.03 35.17 -5.09
C LYS A 256 -17.82 33.77 -4.48
N ARG A 257 -18.34 33.57 -3.26
CA ARG A 257 -18.30 32.25 -2.60
C ARG A 257 -19.30 31.29 -3.26
N ILE A 258 -18.88 30.07 -3.50
CA ILE A 258 -19.69 28.97 -4.01
C ILE A 258 -20.09 28.08 -2.85
N TYR A 259 -21.37 27.82 -2.69
CA TYR A 259 -21.93 26.92 -1.68
C TYR A 259 -22.41 25.63 -2.35
N LEU A 260 -21.67 24.53 -2.16
CA LEU A 260 -22.01 23.24 -2.78
C LEU A 260 -23.40 22.75 -2.43
N LYS A 261 -23.84 22.99 -1.19
CA LYS A 261 -25.20 22.65 -0.74
C LYS A 261 -26.29 23.35 -1.54
N ASN A 262 -26.06 24.60 -1.93
CA ASN A 262 -27.04 25.36 -2.72
C ASN A 262 -27.15 24.82 -4.15
N ILE A 263 -25.99 24.38 -4.73
CA ILE A 263 -25.95 23.75 -6.06
C ILE A 263 -26.75 22.45 -6.06
N LEU A 264 -26.68 21.67 -4.98
CA LEU A 264 -27.39 20.37 -4.89
C LEU A 264 -28.91 20.51 -4.85
N VAL A 265 -29.46 21.63 -4.32
CA VAL A 265 -30.90 21.88 -4.24
C VAL A 265 -31.44 22.72 -5.39
N ASP A 266 -30.55 23.32 -6.19
CA ASP A 266 -30.95 24.15 -7.32
C ASP A 266 -31.43 23.28 -8.49
N GLN A 267 -32.74 23.35 -8.77
CA GLN A 267 -33.39 22.60 -9.85
C GLN A 267 -33.00 23.06 -11.25
N LYS A 268 -32.36 24.22 -11.40
CA LYS A 268 -31.88 24.74 -12.72
C LYS A 268 -30.58 24.10 -13.15
N GLN A 269 -29.90 23.34 -12.29
CA GLN A 269 -28.65 22.70 -12.64
C GLN A 269 -28.87 21.52 -13.59
N ILE A 270 -28.11 21.51 -14.67
CA ILE A 270 -28.13 20.42 -15.66
C ILE A 270 -27.10 19.36 -15.24
N TRP A 271 -27.61 18.21 -14.79
CA TRP A 271 -26.79 17.07 -14.40
C TRP A 271 -26.45 16.23 -15.63
N GLN A 272 -25.18 15.82 -15.70
CA GLN A 272 -24.66 14.93 -16.72
C GLN A 272 -24.74 13.48 -16.22
N THR A 273 -24.95 12.54 -17.15
CA THR A 273 -24.93 11.10 -16.84
C THR A 273 -23.62 10.49 -17.29
N GLY A 274 -23.02 9.64 -16.46
CA GLY A 274 -21.77 8.94 -16.78
C GLY A 274 -21.75 7.53 -16.21
N ILE A 275 -20.96 6.65 -16.83
CA ILE A 275 -20.72 5.30 -16.36
C ILE A 275 -19.35 5.26 -15.69
N VAL A 276 -19.30 4.87 -14.42
CA VAL A 276 -18.08 4.74 -13.62
C VAL A 276 -17.84 3.29 -13.22
N ASN A 277 -16.58 2.92 -13.05
CA ASN A 277 -16.22 1.68 -12.39
C ASN A 277 -16.35 1.90 -10.88
N TRP A 278 -17.28 1.16 -10.26
CA TRP A 278 -17.56 1.26 -8.84
C TRP A 278 -16.82 0.20 -8.03
N TYR A 279 -16.98 0.24 -6.72
CA TYR A 279 -16.40 -0.75 -5.80
C TYR A 279 -16.80 -2.18 -6.24
N GLY A 280 -15.85 -3.12 -6.15
CA GLY A 280 -16.08 -4.50 -6.61
C GLY A 280 -15.92 -4.73 -8.11
N GLY A 281 -15.63 -3.69 -8.90
CA GLY A 281 -15.48 -3.79 -10.37
C GLY A 281 -16.81 -3.71 -11.13
N GLU A 282 -17.91 -3.36 -10.45
CA GLU A 282 -19.21 -3.14 -11.07
C GLU A 282 -19.24 -1.82 -11.84
N LYS A 283 -19.93 -1.79 -12.96
CA LYS A 283 -20.24 -0.54 -13.68
C LYS A 283 -21.50 0.07 -13.10
N LYS A 284 -21.43 1.35 -12.71
CA LYS A 284 -22.54 2.10 -12.15
C LYS A 284 -22.81 3.35 -12.97
N THR A 285 -24.06 3.58 -13.33
CA THR A 285 -24.50 4.85 -13.90
C THR A 285 -24.71 5.84 -12.77
N ILE A 286 -24.13 7.02 -12.90
CA ILE A 286 -24.21 8.11 -11.94
C ILE A 286 -24.67 9.40 -12.61
N GLU A 287 -25.30 10.27 -11.85
CA GLU A 287 -25.53 11.67 -12.21
C GLU A 287 -24.48 12.54 -11.56
N TYR A 288 -23.82 13.37 -12.32
CA TYR A 288 -22.78 14.25 -11.82
C TYR A 288 -22.86 15.66 -12.42
N LEU A 289 -22.33 16.62 -11.68
CA LEU A 289 -22.13 17.99 -12.12
C LEU A 289 -20.68 18.38 -11.91
N THR A 290 -20.08 19.07 -12.87
CA THR A 290 -18.67 19.45 -12.81
C THR A 290 -18.47 20.92 -13.17
N PHE A 291 -17.56 21.56 -12.48
CA PHE A 291 -17.11 22.92 -12.74
C PHE A 291 -15.70 23.16 -12.20
N ILE A 292 -15.10 24.28 -12.62
CA ILE A 292 -13.78 24.71 -12.15
C ILE A 292 -13.99 25.92 -11.23
N CYS A 293 -13.32 25.90 -10.07
CA CYS A 293 -13.40 26.98 -9.10
C CYS A 293 -12.07 27.14 -8.34
N LEU A 294 -12.00 28.14 -7.48
CA LEU A 294 -10.86 28.37 -6.60
C LEU A 294 -11.14 27.83 -5.21
N TRP A 295 -10.23 27.02 -4.70
CA TRP A 295 -10.18 26.66 -3.29
C TRP A 295 -9.30 27.65 -2.54
N TYR A 296 -9.83 28.27 -1.50
CA TYR A 296 -9.11 29.33 -0.78
C TYR A 296 -9.26 29.21 0.73
N HIS A 297 -8.13 29.38 1.39
CA HIS A 297 -8.02 29.58 2.82
C HIS A 297 -6.95 30.66 3.07
N ALA A 298 -7.12 31.47 4.11
CA ALA A 298 -6.14 32.51 4.46
C ALA A 298 -4.75 31.91 4.68
N GLY A 299 -3.73 32.59 4.14
CA GLY A 299 -2.34 32.18 4.26
C GLY A 299 -1.79 31.26 3.15
N ILE A 300 -2.64 30.79 2.24
CA ILE A 300 -2.26 29.96 1.10
C ILE A 300 -2.81 30.61 -0.18
N PRO A 301 -2.05 30.68 -1.29
CA PRO A 301 -2.57 31.15 -2.56
C PRO A 301 -3.80 30.32 -2.99
N PRO A 302 -4.79 30.97 -3.66
CA PRO A 302 -5.94 30.24 -4.18
C PRO A 302 -5.51 29.12 -5.13
N ILE A 303 -6.12 27.95 -4.98
CA ILE A 303 -5.82 26.76 -5.78
C ILE A 303 -6.99 26.49 -6.72
N PRO A 304 -6.78 26.48 -8.06
CA PRO A 304 -7.81 26.06 -8.99
C PRO A 304 -8.07 24.56 -8.85
N LEU A 305 -9.34 24.19 -8.78
CA LEU A 305 -9.80 22.80 -8.68
C LEU A 305 -10.87 22.53 -9.72
N ARG A 306 -10.85 21.33 -10.30
CA ARG A 306 -12.04 20.73 -10.89
C ARG A 306 -12.82 20.01 -9.80
N ILE A 307 -14.09 20.40 -9.63
CA ILE A 307 -15.02 19.77 -8.71
C ILE A 307 -15.93 18.81 -9.49
N VAL A 308 -16.24 17.70 -8.89
CA VAL A 308 -17.22 16.73 -9.38
C VAL A 308 -18.17 16.42 -8.24
N LEU A 309 -19.41 16.90 -8.36
CA LEU A 309 -20.52 16.57 -7.47
C LEU A 309 -21.24 15.35 -8.02
N VAL A 310 -21.50 14.35 -7.19
CA VAL A 310 -22.18 13.11 -7.59
C VAL A 310 -23.45 12.97 -6.78
N LYS A 311 -24.58 12.80 -7.44
CA LYS A 311 -25.83 12.35 -6.83
C LYS A 311 -25.88 10.83 -6.81
N THR A 312 -26.35 10.28 -5.71
CA THR A 312 -26.66 8.84 -5.66
C THR A 312 -28.04 8.61 -6.27
N PRO A 313 -28.20 7.71 -7.25
CA PRO A 313 -29.43 7.56 -8.02
C PRO A 313 -30.70 7.27 -7.20
N ASN A 314 -30.59 6.84 -5.95
CA ASN A 314 -31.73 6.39 -5.13
C ASN A 314 -32.03 7.27 -3.92
N GLY A 315 -31.55 8.50 -3.84
CA GLY A 315 -31.90 9.47 -2.78
C GLY A 315 -31.56 9.08 -1.34
N LYS A 316 -30.94 7.92 -1.12
CA LYS A 316 -30.65 7.37 0.22
C LYS A 316 -29.26 7.73 0.78
N SER A 317 -28.38 8.34 0.01
CA SER A 317 -27.07 8.77 0.48
C SER A 317 -26.87 10.25 0.17
N GLU A 318 -26.16 10.94 1.07
CA GLU A 318 -25.72 12.32 0.84
C GLU A 318 -24.87 12.40 -0.43
N ALA A 319 -25.04 13.49 -1.19
CA ALA A 319 -24.22 13.74 -2.37
C ALA A 319 -22.74 13.74 -2.01
N GLU A 320 -21.92 13.15 -2.85
CA GLU A 320 -20.48 13.11 -2.69
C GLU A 320 -19.79 14.14 -3.57
N THR A 321 -18.73 14.75 -3.04
CA THR A 321 -17.93 15.74 -3.78
C THR A 321 -16.51 15.24 -3.92
N PHE A 322 -16.02 15.17 -5.15
CA PHE A 322 -14.64 14.88 -5.47
C PHE A 322 -13.96 16.10 -6.08
N PHE A 323 -12.65 16.16 -5.97
CA PHE A 323 -11.88 17.21 -6.65
C PHE A 323 -10.59 16.66 -7.24
N SER A 324 -10.08 17.39 -8.23
CA SER A 324 -8.76 17.24 -8.81
C SER A 324 -8.05 18.58 -8.87
N THR A 325 -6.75 18.60 -8.53
CA THR A 325 -5.88 19.77 -8.78
C THR A 325 -5.49 19.92 -10.26
N ASN A 326 -5.67 18.87 -11.06
CA ASN A 326 -5.61 18.98 -12.52
C ASN A 326 -7.01 19.30 -13.05
N VAL A 327 -7.21 20.56 -13.45
CA VAL A 327 -8.51 21.06 -13.92
C VAL A 327 -8.92 20.50 -15.29
N ASN A 328 -8.01 19.90 -16.03
CA ASN A 328 -8.26 19.33 -17.36
C ASN A 328 -8.59 17.84 -17.31
N LEU A 329 -8.50 17.19 -16.13
CA LEU A 329 -8.81 15.78 -15.99
C LEU A 329 -10.31 15.53 -16.17
N ASP A 330 -10.66 14.50 -16.90
CA ASP A 330 -12.05 14.10 -17.13
C ASP A 330 -12.79 13.80 -15.82
N PRO A 331 -14.03 14.29 -15.62
CA PRO A 331 -14.78 14.08 -14.39
C PRO A 331 -15.03 12.61 -14.02
N VAL A 332 -15.32 11.76 -15.01
CA VAL A 332 -15.54 10.33 -14.81
C VAL A 332 -14.23 9.64 -14.40
N GLN A 333 -13.10 10.08 -14.98
CA GLN A 333 -11.78 9.56 -14.58
C GLN A 333 -11.42 9.96 -13.14
N ILE A 334 -11.78 11.16 -12.69
CA ILE A 334 -11.55 11.57 -11.29
C ILE A 334 -12.24 10.60 -10.33
N ILE A 335 -13.48 10.24 -10.61
CA ILE A 335 -14.24 9.29 -9.79
C ILE A 335 -13.60 7.88 -9.87
N ASN A 336 -13.30 7.41 -11.07
CA ASN A 336 -12.68 6.10 -11.28
C ASN A 336 -11.36 5.97 -10.50
N TYR A 337 -10.49 6.99 -10.55
CA TYR A 337 -9.24 6.97 -9.80
C TYR A 337 -9.47 7.01 -8.29
N PHE A 338 -10.47 7.77 -7.81
CA PHE A 338 -10.81 7.79 -6.39
C PHE A 338 -11.30 6.44 -5.90
N VAL A 339 -12.14 5.76 -6.67
CA VAL A 339 -12.64 4.41 -6.32
C VAL A 339 -11.51 3.39 -6.21
N LEU A 340 -10.49 3.48 -7.07
CA LEU A 340 -9.32 2.59 -7.01
C LEU A 340 -8.54 2.69 -5.69
N ARG A 341 -8.67 3.79 -4.94
CA ARG A 341 -8.09 3.94 -3.60
C ARG A 341 -8.53 2.81 -2.64
N TRP A 342 -9.75 2.31 -2.78
CA TRP A 342 -10.28 1.24 -1.93
C TRP A 342 -9.39 0.00 -1.87
N ASN A 343 -8.61 -0.26 -2.91
CA ASN A 343 -7.66 -1.37 -2.92
C ASN A 343 -6.60 -1.30 -1.81
N ILE A 344 -6.33 -0.12 -1.23
CA ILE A 344 -5.48 0.02 -0.04
C ILE A 344 -6.06 -0.73 1.16
N GLU A 345 -7.37 -0.61 1.38
CA GLU A 345 -8.05 -1.23 2.51
C GLU A 345 -7.98 -2.75 2.41
N VAL A 346 -8.19 -3.28 1.20
CA VAL A 346 -8.00 -4.71 0.90
C VAL A 346 -6.55 -5.14 1.19
N THR A 347 -5.55 -4.36 0.77
CA THR A 347 -4.14 -4.68 1.03
C THR A 347 -3.82 -4.67 2.52
N PHE A 348 -4.36 -3.74 3.30
CA PHE A 348 -4.21 -3.75 4.75
C PHE A 348 -4.82 -5.00 5.39
N GLU A 349 -5.97 -5.45 4.93
CA GLU A 349 -6.62 -6.68 5.40
C GLU A 349 -5.77 -7.90 5.06
N GLU A 350 -5.38 -8.07 3.81
CA GLU A 350 -4.55 -9.19 3.33
C GLU A 350 -3.19 -9.27 4.04
N THR A 351 -2.54 -8.13 4.30
CA THR A 351 -1.26 -8.10 5.01
C THR A 351 -1.41 -8.50 6.47
N ARG A 352 -2.53 -8.19 7.12
CA ARG A 352 -2.85 -8.68 8.46
C ARG A 352 -3.16 -10.17 8.46
N ALA A 353 -4.02 -10.62 7.56
CA ALA A 353 -4.44 -12.01 7.46
C ALA A 353 -3.28 -12.93 7.09
N HIS A 354 -2.50 -12.58 6.09
CA HIS A 354 -1.56 -13.49 5.45
C HIS A 354 -0.07 -13.22 5.70
N LEU A 355 0.33 -11.99 6.03
CA LEU A 355 1.72 -11.62 6.26
C LEU A 355 2.04 -11.29 7.72
N GLY A 356 1.03 -11.36 8.60
CA GLY A 356 1.19 -11.26 10.05
C GLY A 356 1.53 -9.86 10.56
N VAL A 357 1.09 -8.83 9.87
CA VAL A 357 1.05 -7.47 10.44
C VAL A 357 0.23 -7.51 11.73
N GLU A 358 0.65 -6.82 12.78
CA GLU A 358 0.16 -6.87 14.17
C GLU A 358 0.61 -8.09 15.01
N THR A 359 1.26 -9.09 14.42
CA THR A 359 1.72 -10.29 15.16
C THR A 359 3.17 -10.20 15.66
N GLN A 360 3.93 -9.21 15.16
CA GLN A 360 5.33 -8.99 15.52
C GLN A 360 5.51 -8.55 16.97
N ARG A 361 6.69 -8.87 17.55
CA ARG A 361 7.00 -8.66 18.98
C ARG A 361 8.19 -7.73 19.23
N GLN A 362 8.73 -7.08 18.20
CA GLN A 362 9.82 -6.12 18.32
C GLN A 362 9.39 -4.93 19.18
N TRP A 363 10.33 -4.41 19.98
CA TRP A 363 10.09 -3.30 20.89
C TRP A 363 11.14 -2.18 20.77
N SER A 364 12.31 -2.45 20.16
CA SER A 364 13.31 -1.40 19.91
C SER A 364 12.87 -0.49 18.76
N ASP A 365 13.17 0.79 18.87
CA ASP A 365 12.71 1.81 17.91
C ASP A 365 13.12 1.49 16.47
N LYS A 366 14.41 1.08 16.28
CA LYS A 366 14.94 0.71 14.95
C LYS A 366 14.23 -0.53 14.37
N ALA A 367 13.99 -1.55 15.20
CA ALA A 367 13.29 -2.76 14.74
C ALA A 367 11.81 -2.50 14.44
N ILE A 368 11.13 -1.65 15.21
CA ILE A 368 9.76 -1.23 14.93
C ILE A 368 9.70 -0.51 13.59
N ALA A 369 10.55 0.53 13.39
CA ALA A 369 10.56 1.33 12.17
C ALA A 369 10.87 0.52 10.89
N ARG A 370 11.37 -0.72 11.03
CA ARG A 370 11.76 -1.59 9.92
C ARG A 370 10.78 -2.74 9.67
N THR A 371 10.22 -3.33 10.74
CA THR A 371 9.47 -4.58 10.60
C THR A 371 8.17 -4.40 9.85
N THR A 372 7.33 -3.45 10.23
CA THR A 372 6.04 -3.22 9.56
C THR A 372 6.22 -2.76 8.11
N PRO A 373 7.11 -1.82 7.76
CA PRO A 373 7.42 -1.52 6.37
C PRO A 373 7.89 -2.73 5.55
N LEU A 374 8.70 -3.61 6.14
CA LEU A 374 9.13 -4.85 5.47
C LEU A 374 7.99 -5.82 5.22
N LEU A 375 7.07 -5.99 6.19
CA LEU A 375 5.89 -6.85 6.01
C LEU A 375 4.93 -6.28 4.96
N MET A 376 4.74 -4.96 4.93
CA MET A 376 3.98 -4.30 3.86
C MET A 376 4.67 -4.49 2.50
N GLY A 377 5.97 -4.23 2.41
CA GLY A 377 6.75 -4.43 1.20
C GLY A 377 6.80 -5.90 0.74
N LEU A 378 6.64 -6.85 1.66
CA LEU A 378 6.58 -8.28 1.33
C LEU A 378 5.35 -8.63 0.49
N TYR A 379 4.22 -7.94 0.69
CA TYR A 379 3.05 -8.06 -0.19
C TYR A 379 3.42 -7.78 -1.65
N SER A 380 4.08 -6.66 -1.88
CA SER A 380 4.55 -6.25 -3.20
C SER A 380 5.63 -7.16 -3.75
N PHE A 381 6.54 -7.64 -2.89
CA PHE A 381 7.57 -8.59 -3.27
C PHE A 381 6.98 -9.92 -3.77
N VAL A 382 6.02 -10.49 -3.04
CA VAL A 382 5.31 -11.73 -3.43
C VAL A 382 4.58 -11.53 -4.76
N THR A 383 3.95 -10.37 -4.96
CA THR A 383 3.29 -10.01 -6.22
C THR A 383 4.29 -9.91 -7.38
N LEU A 384 5.48 -9.33 -7.18
CA LEU A 384 6.54 -9.28 -8.19
C LEU A 384 7.05 -10.69 -8.57
N VAL A 385 7.22 -11.57 -7.59
CA VAL A 385 7.61 -12.97 -7.84
C VAL A 385 6.53 -13.68 -8.65
N ALA A 386 5.26 -13.55 -8.25
CA ALA A 386 4.13 -14.13 -8.97
C ALA A 386 4.02 -13.58 -10.40
N PHE A 387 4.28 -12.29 -10.62
CA PHE A 387 4.30 -11.70 -11.96
C PHE A 387 5.37 -12.35 -12.84
N LYS A 388 6.57 -12.59 -12.32
CA LYS A 388 7.61 -13.32 -13.05
C LYS A 388 7.23 -14.78 -13.33
N MET A 389 6.57 -15.46 -12.38
CA MET A 389 6.03 -16.79 -12.59
C MET A 389 4.97 -16.81 -13.68
N ASN A 390 4.10 -15.79 -13.74
CA ASN A 390 3.06 -15.66 -14.77
C ASN A 390 3.65 -15.48 -16.18
N GLN A 391 4.74 -14.72 -16.32
CA GLN A 391 5.43 -14.53 -17.61
C GLN A 391 5.88 -15.84 -18.25
N ILE A 392 6.13 -16.88 -17.45
CA ILE A 392 6.50 -18.22 -17.91
C ILE A 392 5.36 -19.24 -17.78
N LYS A 393 4.13 -18.78 -17.66
CA LYS A 393 2.91 -19.61 -17.51
C LYS A 393 2.92 -20.55 -16.29
N ALA A 394 3.77 -20.32 -15.29
CA ALA A 394 3.85 -21.14 -14.08
C ALA A 394 2.70 -20.86 -13.08
N LEU A 395 1.87 -19.83 -13.31
CA LEU A 395 0.67 -19.53 -12.51
C LEU A 395 -0.56 -20.36 -12.91
N ALA A 396 -0.48 -21.19 -13.96
CA ALA A 396 -1.64 -21.79 -14.62
C ALA A 396 -2.33 -22.93 -13.85
N SER A 397 -1.91 -23.32 -12.66
CA SER A 397 -2.45 -24.49 -11.97
C SER A 397 -2.84 -24.22 -10.51
N ILE A 398 -3.88 -23.41 -10.30
CA ILE A 398 -4.62 -23.51 -9.05
C ILE A 398 -5.78 -24.46 -9.29
N GLU A 399 -5.78 -25.59 -8.59
CA GLU A 399 -6.91 -26.50 -8.58
C GLU A 399 -8.11 -25.75 -7.98
N ALA A 400 -9.15 -25.55 -8.79
CA ALA A 400 -10.41 -25.02 -8.32
C ALA A 400 -11.04 -26.05 -7.36
N ALA A 401 -11.42 -25.64 -6.17
CA ALA A 401 -12.19 -26.51 -5.29
C ALA A 401 -13.61 -26.67 -5.85
N SER A 402 -14.19 -27.87 -5.74
CA SER A 402 -15.53 -28.19 -6.29
C SER A 402 -16.64 -27.27 -5.77
N TRP A 403 -16.45 -26.65 -4.60
CA TRP A 403 -17.36 -25.66 -4.01
C TRP A 403 -17.14 -24.22 -4.49
N TYR A 404 -16.14 -23.99 -5.36
CA TYR A 404 -15.85 -22.71 -6.01
C TYR A 404 -15.71 -22.92 -7.52
N ASP A 405 -16.78 -23.33 -8.18
CA ASP A 405 -16.80 -23.75 -9.58
C ASP A 405 -16.30 -22.71 -10.59
N LYS A 406 -16.20 -21.44 -10.20
CA LYS A 406 -15.80 -20.35 -11.10
C LYS A 406 -14.91 -19.32 -10.42
N LYS A 407 -13.79 -19.75 -9.82
CA LYS A 407 -12.79 -18.79 -9.35
C LYS A 407 -12.00 -18.24 -10.56
N GLY A 408 -12.59 -17.26 -11.23
CA GLY A 408 -11.98 -16.64 -12.43
C GLY A 408 -10.81 -15.72 -12.14
N GLU A 409 -10.49 -15.43 -10.84
CA GLU A 409 -9.48 -14.46 -10.46
C GLU A 409 -8.62 -14.97 -9.29
N LEU A 410 -7.31 -14.67 -9.34
CA LEU A 410 -6.41 -15.01 -8.25
C LEU A 410 -6.44 -13.93 -7.17
N THR A 411 -6.53 -14.36 -5.91
CA THR A 411 -6.36 -13.53 -4.72
C THR A 411 -4.91 -13.49 -4.27
N PHE A 412 -4.59 -12.59 -3.33
CA PHE A 412 -3.24 -12.57 -2.73
C PHE A 412 -2.91 -13.88 -2.02
N SER A 413 -3.88 -14.51 -1.35
CA SER A 413 -3.67 -15.80 -0.71
C SER A 413 -3.29 -16.90 -1.71
N ASP A 414 -3.85 -16.87 -2.92
CA ASP A 414 -3.52 -17.83 -3.98
C ASP A 414 -2.10 -17.64 -4.50
N ILE A 415 -1.70 -16.41 -4.83
CA ILE A 415 -0.33 -16.15 -5.27
C ILE A 415 0.70 -16.42 -4.18
N LEU A 416 0.36 -16.16 -2.91
CA LEU A 416 1.21 -16.50 -1.78
C LEU A 416 1.37 -18.03 -1.65
N ALA A 417 0.29 -18.80 -1.85
CA ALA A 417 0.33 -20.26 -1.87
C ALA A 417 1.22 -20.79 -2.99
N LEU A 418 1.11 -20.22 -4.21
CA LEU A 418 1.97 -20.58 -5.34
C LEU A 418 3.44 -20.29 -5.07
N VAL A 419 3.76 -19.12 -4.52
CA VAL A 419 5.15 -18.77 -4.17
C VAL A 419 5.68 -19.69 -3.06
N ARG A 420 4.85 -20.05 -2.06
CA ARG A 420 5.21 -21.04 -1.03
C ARG A 420 5.47 -22.41 -1.64
N ARG A 421 4.60 -22.86 -2.56
CA ARG A 421 4.76 -24.13 -3.28
C ARG A 421 6.09 -24.18 -4.04
N ASP A 422 6.43 -23.12 -4.76
CA ASP A 422 7.69 -22.99 -5.49
C ASP A 422 8.91 -23.10 -4.55
N ILE A 423 8.89 -22.43 -3.39
CA ILE A 423 9.95 -22.54 -2.37
C ILE A 423 10.04 -23.95 -1.81
N LEU A 424 8.93 -24.57 -1.43
CA LEU A 424 8.90 -25.89 -0.80
C LEU A 424 9.37 -26.97 -1.77
N PHE A 425 8.91 -26.92 -3.01
CA PHE A 425 9.30 -27.85 -4.05
C PHE A 425 10.82 -27.86 -4.24
N LYS A 426 11.44 -26.71 -4.41
CA LYS A 426 12.90 -26.64 -4.58
C LYS A 426 13.68 -26.99 -3.31
N LYS A 427 13.18 -26.62 -2.12
CA LYS A 427 13.83 -26.90 -0.84
C LYS A 427 13.93 -28.39 -0.54
N HIS A 428 12.91 -29.17 -0.90
CA HIS A 428 12.82 -30.58 -0.51
C HIS A 428 13.23 -31.55 -1.63
N PHE A 429 13.09 -31.16 -2.90
CA PHE A 429 13.29 -32.07 -4.05
C PHE A 429 14.64 -31.94 -4.75
N SER A 430 15.27 -30.78 -4.75
CA SER A 430 16.62 -30.63 -5.33
C SER A 430 17.73 -31.35 -4.55
N LYS A 431 17.43 -31.88 -3.35
CA LYS A 431 18.37 -32.65 -2.49
C LYS A 431 18.05 -34.12 -2.38
N SER A 432 17.09 -34.64 -3.14
CA SER A 432 16.59 -36.01 -2.94
C SER A 432 17.48 -37.12 -3.54
N GLU A 433 18.51 -36.78 -4.30
CA GLU A 433 19.38 -37.80 -4.90
C GLU A 433 20.08 -38.70 -3.88
N ASN A 434 20.19 -38.30 -2.61
CA ASN A 434 20.93 -39.04 -1.57
C ASN A 434 20.15 -39.37 -0.28
N LYS A 435 18.77 -39.32 -0.25
CA LYS A 435 18.01 -39.70 0.92
C LYS A 435 17.06 -40.87 0.63
N PRO A 436 17.36 -42.09 1.15
CA PRO A 436 16.58 -43.30 0.87
C PRO A 436 15.12 -43.25 1.36
N ASP A 437 14.79 -42.41 2.37
CA ASP A 437 13.46 -42.40 2.99
C ASP A 437 12.37 -41.73 2.16
N LEU A 438 12.72 -40.83 1.22
CA LEU A 438 11.74 -40.18 0.34
C LEU A 438 11.41 -41.02 -0.91
N ARG A 439 12.16 -42.06 -1.22
CA ARG A 439 11.91 -42.96 -2.35
C ARG A 439 10.62 -43.79 -2.20
N LYS A 440 10.05 -43.87 -1.00
CA LYS A 440 8.80 -44.60 -0.72
C LYS A 440 7.53 -43.77 -0.87
N CYS A 441 7.65 -42.43 -1.01
CA CYS A 441 6.48 -41.56 -1.22
C CYS A 441 6.25 -41.35 -2.72
N THR A 442 5.03 -41.61 -3.17
CA THR A 442 4.67 -41.28 -4.56
C THR A 442 4.66 -39.76 -4.78
N ASP A 443 4.97 -39.32 -6.00
CA ASP A 443 4.93 -37.88 -6.37
C ASP A 443 3.58 -37.25 -6.03
N LYS A 444 2.48 -38.04 -6.14
CA LYS A 444 1.12 -37.62 -5.75
C LYS A 444 1.01 -37.28 -4.26
N MET A 445 1.57 -38.10 -3.39
CA MET A 445 1.57 -37.86 -1.92
C MET A 445 2.42 -36.65 -1.56
N ILE A 446 3.55 -36.51 -2.20
CA ILE A 446 4.47 -35.38 -2.00
C ILE A 446 3.82 -34.08 -2.46
N ASN A 447 3.19 -34.06 -3.64
CA ASN A 447 2.46 -32.92 -4.15
C ASN A 447 1.28 -32.53 -3.25
N ALA A 448 0.52 -33.51 -2.73
CA ALA A 448 -0.57 -33.25 -1.78
C ALA A 448 -0.06 -32.63 -0.47
N LEU A 449 1.07 -33.13 0.08
CA LEU A 449 1.67 -32.57 1.29
C LEU A 449 2.17 -31.13 1.05
N ILE A 450 2.86 -30.88 -0.07
CA ILE A 450 3.32 -29.54 -0.43
C ILE A 450 2.13 -28.60 -0.62
N TYR A 451 1.07 -29.07 -1.28
CA TYR A 451 -0.15 -28.30 -1.47
C TYR A 451 -0.73 -27.87 -0.10
N GLN A 452 -0.93 -28.82 0.82
CA GLN A 452 -1.41 -28.51 2.16
C GLN A 452 -0.49 -27.57 2.95
N LEU A 453 0.83 -27.71 2.83
CA LEU A 453 1.78 -26.82 3.47
C LEU A 453 1.86 -25.42 2.81
N SER A 454 1.42 -25.27 1.57
CA SER A 454 1.48 -24.01 0.85
C SER A 454 0.25 -23.12 1.03
N ILE A 455 -0.93 -23.73 1.27
CA ILE A 455 -2.20 -22.99 1.42
C ILE A 455 -2.08 -21.96 2.56
N ALA A 456 -2.55 -20.74 2.32
CA ALA A 456 -2.71 -19.75 3.36
C ALA A 456 -3.85 -20.20 4.30
N ALA A 457 -3.56 -20.33 5.59
CA ALA A 457 -4.57 -20.61 6.61
C ALA A 457 -5.36 -19.36 6.90
#